data_e673922bf9f7f98ea2dba3e10c940f00
#
_entry.id   e673922bf9f7f98ea2dba3e10c940f00
#
_cell.length_a   1.000
_cell.length_b   1.000
_cell.length_c   1.000
_cell.angle_alpha   90.00
_cell.angle_beta   90.00
_cell.angle_gamma   90.00
#
_symmetry.space_group_name_H-M   'P 1'
#
loop_
_entity.id
_entity.type
_entity.pdbx_description
1 polymer ?
#
loop_
_entity_poly.entity_id
_entity_poly.type
_entity_poly.pdbx_seq_one_letter_code
_entity_poly.pdbx_strand_id
1 'polypeptide(L)'
;MSGFFMVKIDNAAPFKISFNSPSDSIVTLASALNDTVHTVTIMNVIEAFHRQPEFKGFLLDKGKNLVFPPNLPQRKIEFIGNSITCGYGIESVEASDPFTEETENHYYTYAAITARNLYAQHFAIARSGIGIYRNYNGPREGSPDCMPAMYNQTLFNDSSEIWDFSRYIPDVVCINLGTNDTSTPGYDTNRLYNAYLAFHKTVRNNYPKAKIVWLTGCMLHGESLSLVKNTLDRLSDTLHKAGDLEVYRFDMT
;
A
#
# COMPACT_ATOMS: atom_id res chain seq x y z
N MET A 1 6.84 20.65 -7.72
CA MET A 1 6.16 19.53 -7.08
C MET A 1 7.16 18.39 -6.98
N SER A 2 7.46 17.93 -5.77
CA SER A 2 8.54 16.98 -5.53
C SER A 2 8.02 15.54 -5.50
N GLY A 3 8.73 14.61 -6.10
CA GLY A 3 8.52 13.19 -5.91
C GLY A 3 9.70 12.59 -5.14
N PHE A 4 9.50 11.44 -4.52
CA PHE A 4 10.51 10.82 -3.67
C PHE A 4 10.65 9.33 -3.98
N PHE A 5 11.91 8.88 -4.01
CA PHE A 5 12.26 7.47 -4.06
C PHE A 5 13.17 7.11 -2.89
N MET A 6 12.99 5.94 -2.32
CA MET A 6 14.04 5.30 -1.53
C MET A 6 14.95 4.51 -2.43
N VAL A 7 16.24 4.67 -2.22
CA VAL A 7 17.30 3.96 -2.94
C VAL A 7 18.12 3.15 -1.96
N LYS A 8 18.42 1.93 -2.31
CA LYS A 8 19.35 1.07 -1.59
C LYS A 8 20.36 0.49 -2.58
N ILE A 9 21.64 0.61 -2.26
CA ILE A 9 22.74 0.03 -3.03
C ILE A 9 23.37 -1.04 -2.17
N ASP A 10 23.35 -2.27 -2.66
CA ASP A 10 23.83 -3.45 -1.98
C ASP A 10 23.25 -3.59 -0.55
N ASN A 11 24.12 -3.71 0.44
CA ASN A 11 23.76 -3.79 1.85
C ASN A 11 23.92 -2.46 2.60
N ALA A 12 24.14 -1.34 1.89
CA ALA A 12 24.24 -0.03 2.52
C ALA A 12 22.88 0.41 3.11
N ALA A 13 22.92 1.39 4.00
CA ALA A 13 21.71 2.02 4.51
C ALA A 13 20.94 2.66 3.34
N PRO A 14 19.60 2.51 3.28
CA PRO A 14 18.80 3.17 2.27
C PRO A 14 18.82 4.69 2.48
N PHE A 15 18.69 5.42 1.38
CA PHE A 15 18.59 6.87 1.40
C PHE A 15 17.47 7.36 0.48
N LYS A 16 16.90 8.50 0.83
CA LYS A 16 15.81 9.13 0.08
C LYS A 16 16.37 10.11 -0.94
N ILE A 17 15.87 10.05 -2.15
CA ILE A 17 16.15 11.05 -3.19
C ILE A 17 14.85 11.76 -3.56
N SER A 18 14.96 13.03 -3.91
CA SER A 18 13.85 13.82 -4.43
C SER A 18 14.09 14.22 -5.88
N PHE A 19 13.03 14.39 -6.60
CA PHE A 19 13.04 15.02 -7.92
C PHE A 19 11.94 16.08 -7.96
N ASN A 20 12.22 17.19 -8.61
CA ASN A 20 11.34 18.36 -8.64
C ASN A 20 11.29 18.98 -10.05
N SER A 21 11.22 18.16 -11.08
CA SER A 21 11.22 18.66 -12.45
C SER A 21 10.01 18.11 -13.21
N PRO A 22 9.32 18.92 -14.01
CA PRO A 22 8.31 18.45 -14.95
C PRO A 22 8.94 17.80 -16.19
N SER A 23 10.26 17.85 -16.33
CA SER A 23 11.04 17.26 -17.43
C SER A 23 11.98 16.18 -16.91
N ASP A 24 12.53 15.41 -17.82
CA ASP A 24 13.53 14.39 -17.51
C ASP A 24 14.68 14.97 -16.70
N SER A 25 15.05 14.29 -15.64
CA SER A 25 16.16 14.67 -14.79
C SER A 25 17.07 13.48 -14.51
N ILE A 26 18.35 13.75 -14.34
CA ILE A 26 19.35 12.75 -13.98
C ILE A 26 19.71 12.97 -12.52
N VAL A 27 19.57 11.92 -11.72
CA VAL A 27 19.96 11.92 -10.32
C VAL A 27 21.13 10.97 -10.12
N THR A 28 22.24 11.48 -9.59
CA THR A 28 23.39 10.64 -9.24
C THR A 28 23.07 9.82 -8.00
N LEU A 29 23.03 8.50 -8.14
CA LEU A 29 22.73 7.57 -7.04
C LEU A 29 24.00 7.20 -6.28
N ALA A 30 25.13 7.09 -6.96
CA ALA A 30 26.42 6.79 -6.36
C ALA A 30 27.55 7.30 -7.22
N SER A 31 28.73 7.49 -6.62
CA SER A 31 30.00 7.77 -7.28
C SER A 31 31.11 6.93 -6.67
N ALA A 32 32.12 6.63 -7.44
CA ALA A 32 33.31 5.87 -7.01
C ALA A 32 32.99 4.49 -6.37
N LEU A 33 31.97 3.79 -6.88
CA LEU A 33 31.76 2.39 -6.53
C LEU A 33 32.93 1.52 -7.02
N ASN A 34 33.23 0.46 -6.32
CA ASN A 34 34.20 -0.52 -6.78
C ASN A 34 33.77 -1.13 -8.12
N ASP A 35 34.75 -1.58 -8.91
CA ASP A 35 34.45 -2.23 -10.20
C ASP A 35 33.99 -3.69 -10.01
N THR A 36 32.76 -3.86 -9.58
CA THR A 36 32.10 -5.16 -9.35
C THR A 36 30.61 -5.06 -9.65
N VAL A 37 29.89 -6.16 -9.50
CA VAL A 37 28.42 -6.17 -9.64
C VAL A 37 27.79 -5.55 -8.40
N HIS A 38 26.92 -4.56 -8.61
CA HIS A 38 26.13 -3.91 -7.56
C HIS A 38 24.64 -4.16 -7.78
N THR A 39 23.91 -4.26 -6.69
CA THR A 39 22.44 -4.31 -6.71
C THR A 39 21.87 -2.97 -6.29
N VAL A 40 21.05 -2.37 -7.16
CA VAL A 40 20.35 -1.13 -6.86
C VAL A 40 18.86 -1.43 -6.76
N THR A 41 18.26 -1.07 -5.63
CA THR A 41 16.81 -1.11 -5.42
C THR A 41 16.27 0.31 -5.36
N ILE A 42 15.26 0.60 -6.18
CA ILE A 42 14.56 1.89 -6.19
C ILE A 42 13.10 1.61 -5.91
N MET A 43 12.53 2.33 -4.94
CA MET A 43 11.12 2.23 -4.55
C MET A 43 10.49 3.62 -4.56
N ASN A 44 9.37 3.77 -5.28
CA ASN A 44 8.50 4.93 -5.09
C ASN A 44 7.90 4.87 -3.68
N VAL A 45 7.95 5.96 -2.93
CA VAL A 45 7.57 5.95 -1.51
C VAL A 45 6.44 6.91 -1.15
N ILE A 46 5.90 7.60 -2.15
CA ILE A 46 4.75 8.50 -1.99
C ILE A 46 3.58 8.02 -2.83
N GLU A 47 2.39 8.53 -2.49
CA GLU A 47 1.16 8.18 -3.20
C GLU A 47 1.19 8.62 -4.68
N ALA A 48 0.89 7.69 -5.58
CA ALA A 48 0.72 7.98 -7.00
C ALA A 48 -0.50 8.86 -7.33
N PHE A 49 -1.37 9.10 -6.34
CA PHE A 49 -2.52 9.98 -6.47
C PHE A 49 -2.12 11.43 -6.79
N HIS A 50 -1.05 11.90 -6.17
CA HIS A 50 -0.53 13.25 -6.36
C HIS A 50 0.59 13.33 -7.39
N ARG A 51 1.32 12.22 -7.58
CA ARG A 51 2.51 12.14 -8.40
C ARG A 51 2.64 10.79 -9.07
N GLN A 52 2.84 10.80 -10.37
CA GLN A 52 3.11 9.62 -11.16
C GLN A 52 4.53 9.73 -11.73
N PRO A 53 5.56 9.35 -10.95
CA PRO A 53 6.92 9.39 -11.44
C PRO A 53 7.15 8.33 -12.51
N GLU A 54 7.90 8.69 -13.53
CA GLU A 54 8.34 7.77 -14.57
C GLU A 54 9.82 7.46 -14.38
N PHE A 55 10.14 6.18 -14.17
CA PHE A 55 11.53 5.72 -14.15
C PHE A 55 12.00 5.37 -15.55
N LYS A 56 12.96 6.14 -16.09
CA LYS A 56 13.45 5.99 -17.47
C LYS A 56 14.68 5.10 -17.62
N GLY A 57 15.22 4.60 -16.53
CA GLY A 57 16.35 3.67 -16.56
C GLY A 57 17.58 4.18 -15.81
N PHE A 58 18.69 3.48 -16.01
CA PHE A 58 19.99 3.81 -15.43
C PHE A 58 20.96 4.37 -16.46
N LEU A 59 21.69 5.40 -16.10
CA LEU A 59 22.90 5.82 -16.80
C LEU A 59 24.10 5.21 -16.06
N LEU A 60 24.88 4.43 -16.79
CA LEU A 60 26.05 3.75 -16.26
C LEU A 60 27.32 4.36 -16.83
N ASP A 61 28.45 4.18 -16.17
CA ASP A 61 29.76 4.56 -16.66
C ASP A 61 30.06 3.86 -17.98
N LYS A 62 30.93 4.50 -18.77
CA LYS A 62 31.35 3.96 -20.09
C LYS A 62 31.87 2.53 -19.97
N GLY A 63 31.31 1.63 -20.76
CA GLY A 63 31.70 0.24 -20.81
C GLY A 63 31.07 -0.65 -19.72
N LYS A 64 30.20 -0.11 -18.88
CA LYS A 64 29.41 -0.88 -17.90
C LYS A 64 28.04 -1.22 -18.46
N ASN A 65 27.48 -2.33 -18.03
CA ASN A 65 26.18 -2.82 -18.48
C ASN A 65 25.33 -3.31 -17.30
N LEU A 66 24.02 -3.30 -17.51
CA LEU A 66 23.12 -4.01 -16.59
C LEU A 66 23.32 -5.52 -16.75
N VAL A 67 23.32 -6.23 -15.65
CA VAL A 67 23.31 -7.69 -15.61
C VAL A 67 21.93 -8.18 -15.19
N PHE A 68 21.65 -9.47 -15.35
CA PHE A 68 20.40 -10.02 -14.88
C PHE A 68 20.22 -9.75 -13.38
N PRO A 69 19.04 -9.29 -12.95
CA PRO A 69 18.77 -9.08 -11.55
C PRO A 69 18.81 -10.40 -10.78
N PRO A 70 19.12 -10.37 -9.48
CA PRO A 70 19.01 -11.57 -8.65
C PRO A 70 17.59 -12.10 -8.67
N ASN A 71 17.43 -13.40 -8.36
CA ASN A 71 16.10 -13.99 -8.25
C ASN A 71 15.26 -13.22 -7.21
N LEU A 72 14.09 -12.81 -7.61
CA LEU A 72 13.15 -12.18 -6.70
C LEU A 72 12.64 -13.18 -5.65
N PRO A 73 12.31 -12.74 -4.44
CA PRO A 73 11.62 -13.56 -3.46
C PRO A 73 10.42 -14.26 -4.07
N GLN A 74 10.20 -15.52 -3.71
CA GLN A 74 9.08 -16.30 -4.25
C GLN A 74 7.75 -15.93 -3.57
N ARG A 75 7.80 -15.56 -2.28
CA ARG A 75 6.61 -15.11 -1.54
C ARG A 75 6.13 -13.79 -2.06
N LYS A 76 4.81 -13.63 -2.16
CA LYS A 76 4.16 -12.41 -2.67
C LYS A 76 3.06 -11.97 -1.72
N ILE A 77 3.07 -10.71 -1.35
CA ILE A 77 2.08 -10.12 -0.46
C ILE A 77 1.48 -8.88 -1.13
N GLU A 78 0.16 -8.78 -1.15
CA GLU A 78 -0.55 -7.56 -1.52
C GLU A 78 -1.05 -6.86 -0.26
N PHE A 79 -0.80 -5.55 -0.14
CA PHE A 79 -1.30 -4.72 0.93
C PHE A 79 -2.28 -3.70 0.38
N ILE A 80 -3.53 -3.80 0.82
CA ILE A 80 -4.61 -2.89 0.45
C ILE A 80 -4.90 -2.00 1.66
N GLY A 81 -4.89 -0.67 1.47
CA GLY A 81 -5.09 0.18 2.63
C GLY A 81 -5.28 1.66 2.37
N ASN A 82 -5.05 2.42 3.42
CA ASN A 82 -5.21 3.87 3.46
C ASN A 82 -3.87 4.56 3.78
N SER A 83 -3.92 5.77 4.36
CA SER A 83 -2.74 6.55 4.75
C SER A 83 -1.72 5.79 5.61
N ILE A 84 -2.18 4.86 6.47
CA ILE A 84 -1.29 4.02 7.30
C ILE A 84 -0.44 3.12 6.40
N THR A 85 -0.99 2.64 5.29
CA THR A 85 -0.28 1.83 4.30
C THR A 85 0.59 2.68 3.38
N CYS A 86 0.16 3.90 3.04
CA CYS A 86 0.97 4.84 2.27
C CYS A 86 2.22 5.30 3.02
N GLY A 87 2.12 5.45 4.34
CA GLY A 87 3.20 6.00 5.18
C GLY A 87 3.08 7.50 5.40
N TYR A 88 1.83 8.00 5.41
CA TYR A 88 1.48 9.39 5.67
C TYR A 88 2.12 9.90 6.97
N GLY A 89 2.98 10.89 6.87
CA GLY A 89 3.64 11.53 8.01
C GLY A 89 4.57 10.62 8.84
N ILE A 90 4.99 9.46 8.31
CA ILE A 90 5.80 8.51 9.09
C ILE A 90 7.20 9.03 9.43
N GLU A 91 7.69 10.02 8.68
CA GLU A 91 8.95 10.71 8.95
C GLU A 91 8.75 12.08 9.62
N SER A 92 7.53 12.43 10.06
CA SER A 92 7.28 13.63 10.86
C SER A 92 7.93 13.51 12.23
N VAL A 93 8.42 14.64 12.75
CA VAL A 93 9.07 14.70 14.06
C VAL A 93 8.02 14.74 15.17
N GLU A 94 6.96 15.52 14.95
CA GLU A 94 5.87 15.70 15.91
C GLU A 94 4.54 15.24 15.32
N ALA A 95 3.67 14.70 16.17
CA ALA A 95 2.33 14.25 15.75
C ALA A 95 1.43 15.39 15.22
N SER A 96 1.76 16.62 15.56
CA SER A 96 1.07 17.85 15.12
C SER A 96 1.60 18.44 13.82
N ASP A 97 2.68 17.89 13.27
CA ASP A 97 3.24 18.38 12.02
C ASP A 97 2.23 18.27 10.89
N PRO A 98 2.11 19.29 10.03
CA PRO A 98 1.26 19.19 8.85
C PRO A 98 1.81 18.12 7.89
N PHE A 99 0.93 17.47 7.17
CA PHE A 99 1.36 16.54 6.12
C PHE A 99 2.17 17.25 5.04
N THR A 100 3.26 16.62 4.65
CA THR A 100 4.02 16.95 3.45
C THR A 100 4.40 15.66 2.71
N GLU A 101 4.55 15.73 1.39
CA GLU A 101 5.04 14.59 0.60
C GLU A 101 6.45 14.17 1.05
N GLU A 102 7.22 15.09 1.63
CA GLU A 102 8.56 14.82 2.15
C GLU A 102 8.53 13.89 3.37
N THR A 103 7.50 14.00 4.21
CA THR A 103 7.36 13.18 5.42
C THR A 103 6.59 11.88 5.17
N GLU A 104 6.05 11.66 3.96
CA GLU A 104 5.47 10.39 3.56
C GLU A 104 6.57 9.43 3.12
N ASN A 105 6.50 8.16 3.59
CA ASN A 105 7.47 7.16 3.19
C ASN A 105 6.96 5.72 3.35
N HIS A 106 6.48 5.14 2.26
CA HIS A 106 6.01 3.76 2.25
C HIS A 106 7.08 2.75 2.70
N TYR A 107 8.37 3.03 2.47
CA TYR A 107 9.46 2.13 2.83
C TYR A 107 9.49 1.78 4.33
N TYR A 108 9.04 2.69 5.20
CA TYR A 108 9.03 2.51 6.65
C TYR A 108 7.68 2.06 7.21
N THR A 109 6.69 1.79 6.36
CA THR A 109 5.39 1.29 6.82
C THR A 109 5.45 -0.16 7.28
N TYR A 110 4.43 -0.55 8.05
CA TYR A 110 4.22 -1.94 8.46
C TYR A 110 4.25 -2.89 7.25
N ALA A 111 3.67 -2.48 6.12
CA ALA A 111 3.59 -3.28 4.91
C ALA A 111 4.97 -3.60 4.33
N ALA A 112 5.76 -2.56 4.05
CA ALA A 112 7.09 -2.72 3.48
C ALA A 112 8.07 -3.39 4.44
N ILE A 113 7.99 -3.11 5.76
CA ILE A 113 8.83 -3.77 6.78
C ILE A 113 8.47 -5.24 6.88
N THR A 114 7.17 -5.60 6.94
CA THR A 114 6.73 -7.00 7.00
C THR A 114 7.19 -7.78 5.77
N ALA A 115 7.05 -7.21 4.57
CA ALA A 115 7.50 -7.86 3.35
C ALA A 115 9.01 -8.13 3.37
N ARG A 116 9.82 -7.14 3.77
CA ARG A 116 11.28 -7.32 3.89
C ARG A 116 11.65 -8.39 4.92
N ASN A 117 11.01 -8.37 6.10
CA ASN A 117 11.29 -9.34 7.16
C ASN A 117 10.90 -10.78 6.78
N LEU A 118 9.86 -10.94 5.95
CA LEU A 118 9.41 -12.22 5.44
C LEU A 118 10.11 -12.65 4.15
N TYR A 119 11.06 -11.85 3.67
CA TYR A 119 11.70 -12.05 2.36
C TYR A 119 10.64 -12.29 1.28
N ALA A 120 9.76 -11.30 1.09
CA ALA A 120 8.65 -11.33 0.16
C ALA A 120 8.67 -10.13 -0.79
N GLN A 121 8.22 -10.34 -2.03
CA GLN A 121 7.78 -9.26 -2.88
C GLN A 121 6.50 -8.65 -2.29
N HIS A 122 6.27 -7.34 -2.48
CA HIS A 122 4.99 -6.75 -2.11
C HIS A 122 4.48 -5.75 -3.14
N PHE A 123 3.15 -5.67 -3.21
CA PHE A 123 2.39 -4.63 -3.87
C PHE A 123 1.60 -3.87 -2.82
N ALA A 124 1.52 -2.55 -2.97
CA ALA A 124 0.68 -1.71 -2.12
C ALA A 124 -0.35 -0.99 -2.99
N ILE A 125 -1.62 -1.19 -2.67
CA ILE A 125 -2.75 -0.49 -3.27
C ILE A 125 -3.38 0.34 -2.15
N ALA A 126 -3.01 1.61 -2.10
CA ALA A 126 -3.38 2.46 -0.98
C ALA A 126 -3.55 3.92 -1.40
N ARG A 127 -4.44 4.62 -0.70
CA ARG A 127 -4.64 6.07 -0.84
C ARG A 127 -5.00 6.67 0.52
N SER A 128 -4.43 7.80 0.86
CA SER A 128 -4.79 8.54 2.07
C SER A 128 -6.25 8.98 2.03
N GLY A 129 -6.92 8.88 3.17
CA GLY A 129 -8.33 9.24 3.29
C GLY A 129 -9.32 8.22 2.75
N ILE A 130 -8.88 7.16 2.05
CA ILE A 130 -9.80 6.18 1.44
C ILE A 130 -10.41 5.26 2.49
N GLY A 131 -11.69 4.97 2.34
CA GLY A 131 -12.43 3.97 3.10
C GLY A 131 -12.86 2.78 2.26
N ILE A 132 -13.58 1.87 2.88
CA ILE A 132 -14.16 0.73 2.18
C ILE A 132 -15.56 1.02 1.64
N TYR A 133 -16.32 1.89 2.32
CA TYR A 133 -17.60 2.38 1.82
C TYR A 133 -17.71 3.91 1.91
N ARG A 134 -16.94 4.53 2.81
CA ARG A 134 -16.96 5.95 3.09
C ARG A 134 -15.55 6.46 3.30
N ASN A 135 -15.14 7.45 2.52
CA ASN A 135 -13.87 8.14 2.71
C ASN A 135 -13.91 9.01 3.98
N TYR A 136 -12.75 9.46 4.44
CA TYR A 136 -12.64 10.38 5.57
C TYR A 136 -13.56 11.60 5.37
N ASN A 137 -14.38 11.93 6.36
CA ASN A 137 -15.41 12.97 6.29
C ASN A 137 -16.47 12.80 5.18
N GLY A 138 -16.56 11.63 4.57
CA GLY A 138 -17.56 11.36 3.53
C GLY A 138 -18.99 11.28 4.08
N PRO A 139 -20.00 11.30 3.20
CA PRO A 139 -21.40 11.23 3.59
C PRO A 139 -21.75 9.85 4.17
N ARG A 140 -22.83 9.79 4.97
CA ARG A 140 -23.32 8.55 5.59
C ARG A 140 -23.65 7.46 4.57
N GLU A 141 -24.10 7.88 3.41
CA GLU A 141 -24.53 7.01 2.32
C GLU A 141 -23.35 6.29 1.64
N GLY A 142 -22.14 6.79 1.83
CA GLY A 142 -20.90 6.30 1.24
C GLY A 142 -20.28 7.29 0.24
N SER A 143 -19.05 7.02 -0.15
CA SER A 143 -18.33 7.81 -1.15
C SER A 143 -18.18 6.99 -2.45
N PRO A 144 -18.30 7.61 -3.63
CA PRO A 144 -18.26 6.88 -4.90
C PRO A 144 -16.87 6.37 -5.26
N ASP A 145 -15.82 6.95 -4.68
CA ASP A 145 -14.40 6.71 -4.95
C ASP A 145 -13.70 5.98 -3.78
N CYS A 146 -14.43 5.09 -3.11
CA CYS A 146 -13.84 4.19 -2.10
C CYS A 146 -12.97 3.10 -2.71
N MET A 147 -12.20 2.40 -1.87
CA MET A 147 -11.28 1.36 -2.31
C MET A 147 -11.91 0.34 -3.27
N PRO A 148 -13.13 -0.19 -3.08
CA PRO A 148 -13.72 -1.13 -4.04
C PRO A 148 -13.88 -0.60 -5.46
N ALA A 149 -14.09 0.72 -5.63
CA ALA A 149 -14.19 1.34 -6.95
C ALA A 149 -12.84 1.60 -7.61
N MET A 150 -11.77 1.71 -6.80
CA MET A 150 -10.42 2.02 -7.26
C MET A 150 -9.51 0.80 -7.43
N TYR A 151 -9.87 -0.31 -6.80
CA TYR A 151 -9.00 -1.49 -6.65
C TYR A 151 -8.54 -2.11 -7.97
N ASN A 152 -9.37 -2.04 -8.99
CA ASN A 152 -9.05 -2.61 -10.31
C ASN A 152 -8.37 -1.63 -11.27
N GLN A 153 -8.03 -0.43 -10.83
CA GLN A 153 -7.37 0.57 -11.68
C GLN A 153 -5.85 0.41 -11.61
N THR A 154 -5.17 0.47 -12.76
CA THR A 154 -3.71 0.44 -12.81
C THR A 154 -3.11 1.70 -12.16
N LEU A 155 -3.71 2.85 -12.43
CA LEU A 155 -3.40 4.12 -11.79
C LEU A 155 -4.62 4.57 -10.99
N PHE A 156 -4.44 4.92 -9.72
CA PHE A 156 -5.52 5.47 -8.91
C PHE A 156 -6.12 6.71 -9.60
N ASN A 157 -7.44 6.77 -9.65
CA ASN A 157 -8.25 7.81 -10.32
C ASN A 157 -8.19 7.83 -11.84
N ASP A 158 -7.67 6.80 -12.47
CA ASP A 158 -7.72 6.63 -13.90
C ASP A 158 -8.38 5.29 -14.23
N SER A 159 -9.64 5.34 -14.63
CA SER A 159 -10.40 4.15 -15.03
C SER A 159 -10.13 3.69 -16.46
N SER A 160 -9.25 4.38 -17.20
CA SER A 160 -8.94 4.03 -18.60
C SER A 160 -8.15 2.73 -18.72
N GLU A 161 -7.37 2.40 -17.69
CA GLU A 161 -6.57 1.17 -17.66
C GLU A 161 -6.92 0.30 -16.46
N ILE A 162 -7.46 -0.87 -16.74
CA ILE A 162 -7.79 -1.88 -15.75
C ILE A 162 -6.58 -2.76 -15.49
N TRP A 163 -6.29 -3.00 -14.21
CA TRP A 163 -5.21 -3.88 -13.79
C TRP A 163 -5.49 -5.33 -14.16
N ASP A 164 -4.53 -5.97 -14.79
CA ASP A 164 -4.56 -7.40 -15.04
C ASP A 164 -4.03 -8.15 -13.80
N PHE A 165 -4.94 -8.69 -12.99
CA PHE A 165 -4.61 -9.40 -11.74
C PHE A 165 -3.78 -10.66 -11.95
N SER A 166 -3.70 -11.19 -13.17
CA SER A 166 -2.84 -12.35 -13.48
C SER A 166 -1.35 -12.02 -13.45
N ARG A 167 -0.98 -10.76 -13.57
CA ARG A 167 0.43 -10.30 -13.57
C ARG A 167 1.10 -10.41 -12.21
N TYR A 168 0.32 -10.38 -11.13
CA TYR A 168 0.83 -10.53 -9.77
C TYR A 168 -0.20 -11.30 -8.94
N ILE A 169 0.10 -12.55 -8.64
CA ILE A 169 -0.77 -13.41 -7.83
C ILE A 169 -0.14 -13.53 -6.44
N PRO A 170 -0.72 -12.87 -5.42
CA PRO A 170 -0.19 -12.91 -4.06
C PRO A 170 -0.52 -14.23 -3.36
N ASP A 171 0.38 -14.66 -2.46
CA ASP A 171 0.11 -15.73 -1.50
C ASP A 171 -0.78 -15.23 -0.35
N VAL A 172 -0.60 -13.96 0.00
CA VAL A 172 -1.33 -13.29 1.10
C VAL A 172 -1.79 -11.91 0.64
N VAL A 173 -3.05 -11.59 0.95
CA VAL A 173 -3.61 -10.23 0.81
C VAL A 173 -3.93 -9.69 2.19
N CYS A 174 -3.31 -8.59 2.58
CA CYS A 174 -3.54 -7.87 3.83
C CYS A 174 -4.40 -6.64 3.58
N ILE A 175 -5.52 -6.48 4.28
CA ILE A 175 -6.47 -5.39 4.05
C ILE A 175 -6.63 -4.55 5.32
N ASN A 176 -6.16 -3.30 5.27
CA ASN A 176 -6.22 -2.31 6.35
C ASN A 176 -7.15 -1.15 5.97
N LEU A 177 -8.44 -1.34 6.12
CA LEU A 177 -9.49 -0.35 5.86
C LEU A 177 -10.43 -0.24 7.08
N GLY A 178 -11.30 0.77 7.09
CA GLY A 178 -12.25 1.01 8.17
C GLY A 178 -11.92 2.22 9.02
N THR A 179 -10.66 2.63 9.09
CA THR A 179 -10.23 3.83 9.84
C THR A 179 -10.94 5.08 9.34
N ASN A 180 -10.90 5.33 8.06
CA ASN A 180 -11.55 6.51 7.47
C ASN A 180 -13.08 6.44 7.50
N ASP A 181 -13.61 5.24 7.39
CA ASP A 181 -15.06 4.99 7.46
C ASP A 181 -15.66 5.37 8.81
N THR A 182 -14.90 5.23 9.89
CA THR A 182 -15.39 5.38 11.27
C THR A 182 -14.74 6.51 12.06
N SER A 183 -13.73 7.18 11.51
CA SER A 183 -12.97 8.24 12.21
C SER A 183 -13.78 9.50 12.49
N THR A 184 -14.88 9.72 11.79
CA THR A 184 -15.78 10.86 11.99
C THR A 184 -17.22 10.37 12.22
N PRO A 185 -18.05 11.11 13.00
CA PRO A 185 -19.44 10.72 13.24
C PRO A 185 -20.27 10.53 11.96
N GLY A 186 -21.39 9.85 12.10
CA GLY A 186 -22.36 9.68 11.01
C GLY A 186 -22.10 8.48 10.10
N TYR A 187 -21.26 7.55 10.47
CA TYR A 187 -21.09 6.29 9.73
C TYR A 187 -22.29 5.33 9.91
N ASP A 188 -22.38 4.35 9.02
CA ASP A 188 -23.41 3.30 9.04
C ASP A 188 -22.76 1.91 9.16
N THR A 189 -23.01 1.24 10.26
CA THR A 189 -22.40 -0.06 10.59
C THR A 189 -22.81 -1.19 9.64
N ASN A 190 -24.05 -1.14 9.14
CA ASN A 190 -24.53 -2.14 8.19
C ASN A 190 -23.90 -1.94 6.82
N ARG A 191 -23.74 -0.68 6.38
CA ARG A 191 -23.05 -0.35 5.13
C ARG A 191 -21.58 -0.76 5.21
N LEU A 192 -20.92 -0.49 6.33
CA LEU A 192 -19.53 -0.91 6.58
C LEU A 192 -19.38 -2.42 6.45
N TYR A 193 -20.21 -3.19 7.15
CA TYR A 193 -20.18 -4.65 7.07
C TYR A 193 -20.43 -5.18 5.64
N ASN A 194 -21.45 -4.66 4.98
CA ASN A 194 -21.80 -5.07 3.63
C ASN A 194 -20.69 -4.74 2.61
N ALA A 195 -20.02 -3.60 2.79
CA ALA A 195 -18.89 -3.22 1.96
C ALA A 195 -17.68 -4.17 2.16
N TYR A 196 -17.37 -4.52 3.40
CA TYR A 196 -16.35 -5.54 3.68
C TYR A 196 -16.68 -6.88 3.01
N LEU A 197 -17.91 -7.34 3.14
CA LEU A 197 -18.34 -8.62 2.56
C LEU A 197 -18.29 -8.58 1.02
N ALA A 198 -18.71 -7.48 0.40
CA ALA A 198 -18.65 -7.31 -1.05
C ALA A 198 -17.21 -7.23 -1.55
N PHE A 199 -16.37 -6.47 -0.87
CA PHE A 199 -14.97 -6.32 -1.27
C PHE A 199 -14.17 -7.62 -1.08
N HIS A 200 -14.45 -8.35 0.00
CA HIS A 200 -13.89 -9.70 0.19
C HIS A 200 -14.17 -10.61 -1.02
N LYS A 201 -15.41 -10.63 -1.52
CA LYS A 201 -15.76 -11.41 -2.70
C LYS A 201 -14.97 -11.00 -3.94
N THR A 202 -14.76 -9.69 -4.11
CA THR A 202 -13.95 -9.17 -5.22
C THR A 202 -12.51 -9.66 -5.13
N VAL A 203 -11.88 -9.53 -3.95
CA VAL A 203 -10.50 -9.99 -3.72
C VAL A 203 -10.38 -11.50 -3.89
N ARG A 204 -11.32 -12.27 -3.33
CA ARG A 204 -11.35 -13.74 -3.44
C ARG A 204 -11.53 -14.22 -4.88
N ASN A 205 -12.34 -13.53 -5.67
CA ASN A 205 -12.51 -13.85 -7.09
C ASN A 205 -11.23 -13.63 -7.90
N ASN A 206 -10.47 -12.56 -7.59
CA ASN A 206 -9.20 -12.29 -8.24
C ASN A 206 -8.11 -13.26 -7.78
N TYR A 207 -8.13 -13.66 -6.52
CA TYR A 207 -7.11 -14.50 -5.89
C TYR A 207 -7.73 -15.67 -5.12
N PRO A 208 -8.20 -16.71 -5.84
CA PRO A 208 -8.96 -17.82 -5.24
C PRO A 208 -8.22 -18.61 -4.16
N LYS A 209 -6.88 -18.58 -4.18
CA LYS A 209 -6.02 -19.36 -3.27
C LYS A 209 -5.30 -18.52 -2.22
N ALA A 210 -5.36 -17.19 -2.30
CA ALA A 210 -4.65 -16.32 -1.38
C ALA A 210 -5.21 -16.43 0.04
N LYS A 211 -4.35 -16.31 1.04
CA LYS A 211 -4.78 -16.05 2.41
C LYS A 211 -5.18 -14.59 2.52
N ILE A 212 -6.38 -14.30 3.01
CA ILE A 212 -6.87 -12.93 3.18
C ILE A 212 -6.82 -12.59 4.67
N VAL A 213 -6.05 -11.56 5.02
CA VAL A 213 -5.87 -11.09 6.38
C VAL A 213 -6.50 -9.71 6.54
N TRP A 214 -7.56 -9.62 7.32
CA TRP A 214 -8.17 -8.36 7.69
C TRP A 214 -7.45 -7.75 8.89
N LEU A 215 -6.96 -6.53 8.72
CA LEU A 215 -6.20 -5.81 9.73
C LEU A 215 -7.07 -4.76 10.42
N THR A 216 -6.94 -4.63 11.74
CA THR A 216 -7.45 -3.47 12.47
C THR A 216 -6.34 -2.43 12.54
N GLY A 217 -6.58 -1.25 11.98
CA GLY A 217 -5.57 -0.18 11.86
C GLY A 217 -5.16 0.41 13.21
N CYS A 218 -3.90 0.78 13.34
CA CYS A 218 -3.30 1.28 14.58
C CYS A 218 -3.80 2.68 15.01
N MET A 219 -4.49 3.42 14.15
CA MET A 219 -5.05 4.73 14.47
C MET A 219 -6.48 4.67 15.01
N LEU A 220 -7.09 3.49 15.06
CA LEU A 220 -8.41 3.30 15.64
C LEU A 220 -8.32 3.28 17.17
N HIS A 221 -9.26 3.94 17.84
CA HIS A 221 -9.38 3.96 19.29
C HIS A 221 -10.85 4.06 19.71
N GLY A 222 -11.12 3.78 21.02
CA GLY A 222 -12.45 3.93 21.60
C GLY A 222 -13.53 3.12 20.90
N GLU A 223 -14.66 3.77 20.61
CA GLU A 223 -15.83 3.15 19.99
C GLU A 223 -15.55 2.67 18.56
N SER A 224 -14.84 3.48 17.77
CA SER A 224 -14.48 3.11 16.39
C SER A 224 -13.61 1.86 16.34
N LEU A 225 -12.66 1.71 17.27
CA LEU A 225 -11.84 0.50 17.38
C LEU A 225 -12.71 -0.73 17.67
N SER A 226 -13.56 -0.63 18.70
CA SER A 226 -14.45 -1.72 19.09
C SER A 226 -15.39 -2.11 17.95
N LEU A 227 -15.96 -1.11 17.27
CA LEU A 227 -16.85 -1.33 16.14
C LEU A 227 -16.16 -2.07 15.00
N VAL A 228 -14.98 -1.60 14.56
CA VAL A 228 -14.26 -2.23 13.45
C VAL A 228 -13.84 -3.64 13.82
N LYS A 229 -13.33 -3.87 15.04
CA LYS A 229 -13.01 -5.21 15.53
C LYS A 229 -14.23 -6.14 15.46
N ASN A 230 -15.34 -5.76 16.05
CA ASN A 230 -16.57 -6.56 16.06
C ASN A 230 -17.11 -6.82 14.64
N THR A 231 -16.98 -5.83 13.75
CA THR A 231 -17.39 -5.95 12.34
C THR A 231 -16.53 -6.98 11.61
N LEU A 232 -15.22 -6.94 11.79
CA LEU A 232 -14.29 -7.88 11.18
C LEU A 232 -14.38 -9.28 11.78
N ASP A 233 -14.68 -9.42 13.08
CA ASP A 233 -14.95 -10.72 13.71
C ASP A 233 -16.20 -11.35 13.09
N ARG A 234 -17.29 -10.59 13.01
CA ARG A 234 -18.53 -11.03 12.35
C ARG A 234 -18.30 -11.41 10.88
N LEU A 235 -17.48 -10.64 10.16
CA LEU A 235 -17.11 -10.95 8.76
C LEU A 235 -16.40 -12.29 8.67
N SER A 236 -15.36 -12.50 9.48
CA SER A 236 -14.58 -13.74 9.50
C SER A 236 -15.45 -14.95 9.83
N ASP A 237 -16.30 -14.84 10.86
CA ASP A 237 -17.26 -15.90 11.23
C ASP A 237 -18.22 -16.23 10.09
N THR A 238 -18.72 -15.21 9.39
CA THR A 238 -19.64 -15.40 8.25
C THR A 238 -18.95 -16.12 7.09
N LEU A 239 -17.72 -15.73 6.77
CA LEU A 239 -16.94 -16.30 5.69
C LEU A 239 -16.51 -17.74 6.01
N HIS A 240 -16.08 -18.03 7.24
CA HIS A 240 -15.77 -19.39 7.67
C HIS A 240 -16.99 -20.31 7.61
N LYS A 241 -18.17 -19.86 8.05
CA LYS A 241 -19.43 -20.60 7.93
C LYS A 241 -19.83 -20.84 6.46
N ALA A 242 -19.42 -19.95 5.55
CA ALA A 242 -19.62 -20.11 4.11
C ALA A 242 -18.55 -20.99 3.43
N GLY A 243 -17.58 -21.52 4.19
CA GLY A 243 -16.53 -22.43 3.69
C GLY A 243 -15.22 -21.75 3.27
N ASP A 244 -15.08 -20.45 3.40
CA ASP A 244 -13.81 -19.75 3.16
C ASP A 244 -12.94 -19.76 4.44
N LEU A 245 -12.15 -20.82 4.60
CA LEU A 245 -11.28 -21.02 5.75
C LEU A 245 -9.94 -20.28 5.67
N GLU A 246 -9.61 -19.69 4.52
CA GLU A 246 -8.35 -18.95 4.32
C GLU A 246 -8.53 -17.44 4.60
N VAL A 247 -9.37 -17.10 5.57
CA VAL A 247 -9.62 -15.75 6.08
C VAL A 247 -9.14 -15.64 7.51
N TYR A 248 -8.37 -14.62 7.78
CA TYR A 248 -7.72 -14.39 9.06
C TYR A 248 -7.95 -12.96 9.53
N ARG A 249 -7.76 -12.74 10.82
CA ARG A 249 -7.74 -11.42 11.44
C ARG A 249 -6.43 -11.18 12.17
N PHE A 250 -5.99 -9.92 12.13
CA PHE A 250 -4.87 -9.46 12.92
C PHE A 250 -5.10 -8.03 13.40
N ASP A 251 -4.93 -7.79 14.70
CA ASP A 251 -5.01 -6.47 15.30
C ASP A 251 -3.63 -5.84 15.39
N MET A 252 -3.49 -4.63 14.84
CA MET A 252 -2.27 -3.82 14.94
C MET A 252 -2.31 -2.83 16.12
N THR A 253 -3.30 -2.97 17.00
CA THR A 253 -3.53 -2.08 18.17
C THR A 253 -3.25 -2.81 19.46
#